data_c227eb3d8a2ac272c4f5629b3efde86a
#
_entry.id   c227eb3d8a2ac272c4f5629b3efde86a
#
_cell.length_a   1.000
_cell.length_b   1.000
_cell.length_c   1.000
_cell.angle_alpha   90.00
_cell.angle_beta   90.00
_cell.angle_gamma   90.00
#
_symmetry.space_group_name_H-M   'P 1'
#
loop_
_entity.id
_entity.type
_entity.pdbx_description
1 polymer ?
#
loop_
_entity_poly.entity_id
_entity_poly.type
_entity_poly.pdbx_seq_one_letter_code
_entity_poly.pdbx_strand_id
1 'polypeptide(L)'
;MKSNLLHICFVLDESGSMYNSIDDVIEGFQKLIDEQRKEKNGECIISLYRFSNTVKEDYIGKPVDEVPRLTYSPWGCTAMNDGVGTAIDEIGKWLSDMDESERPSKNMIVIMTDGQENASKKYDFDVVKKKIKHQEEKYSWTFVYMGTNLQDLRDANRLGIKMRSVSGSRNIKANYSYIDTYATALRNGTTAADALLARQLREDTTRYQVENNITL
;
A
#
# COMPACT_ATOMS: atom_id res chain seq x y z
N MET A 1 -21.90 -2.30 -7.52
CA MET A 1 -20.42 -2.43 -7.52
C MET A 1 -20.00 -3.46 -8.56
N LYS A 2 -18.93 -3.21 -9.27
CA LYS A 2 -18.35 -4.07 -10.30
C LYS A 2 -17.56 -5.20 -9.64
N SER A 3 -18.12 -6.40 -9.59
CA SER A 3 -17.63 -7.52 -8.76
C SER A 3 -16.25 -8.03 -9.15
N ASN A 4 -15.82 -7.81 -10.40
CA ASN A 4 -14.54 -8.22 -10.95
C ASN A 4 -13.51 -7.10 -11.05
N LEU A 5 -13.78 -5.91 -10.47
CA LEU A 5 -12.87 -4.77 -10.49
C LEU A 5 -12.16 -4.64 -9.14
N LEU A 6 -10.84 -4.72 -9.16
CA LEU A 6 -9.94 -4.45 -8.05
C LEU A 6 -9.33 -3.06 -8.19
N HIS A 7 -9.36 -2.27 -7.13
CA HIS A 7 -8.61 -1.03 -7.01
C HIS A 7 -7.45 -1.20 -6.04
N ILE A 8 -6.24 -0.87 -6.46
CA ILE A 8 -5.04 -0.82 -5.62
C ILE A 8 -4.52 0.61 -5.59
N CYS A 9 -4.47 1.19 -4.40
CA CYS A 9 -3.83 2.47 -4.16
C CYS A 9 -2.48 2.28 -3.49
N PHE A 10 -1.42 2.72 -4.11
CA PHE A 10 -0.11 2.82 -3.50
C PHE A 10 0.08 4.19 -2.86
N VAL A 11 0.53 4.19 -1.60
CA VAL A 11 0.96 5.37 -0.84
C VAL A 11 2.44 5.14 -0.53
N LEU A 12 3.30 5.64 -1.43
CA LEU A 12 4.74 5.38 -1.42
C LEU A 12 5.50 6.50 -0.71
N ASP A 13 6.35 6.10 0.20
CA ASP A 13 7.35 6.99 0.79
C ASP A 13 8.39 7.39 -0.26
N GLU A 14 8.57 8.67 -0.48
CA GLU A 14 9.60 9.28 -1.32
C GLU A 14 10.51 10.18 -0.47
N SER A 15 10.65 9.89 0.83
CA SER A 15 11.55 10.60 1.74
C SER A 15 13.02 10.21 1.50
N GLY A 16 13.94 10.99 2.07
CA GLY A 16 15.38 10.83 1.83
C GLY A 16 15.95 9.47 2.27
N SER A 17 15.34 8.80 3.27
CA SER A 17 15.75 7.46 3.71
C SER A 17 15.63 6.41 2.61
N MET A 18 14.64 6.55 1.71
CA MET A 18 14.41 5.65 0.59
C MET A 18 15.48 5.71 -0.51
N TYR A 19 16.50 6.58 -0.39
CA TYR A 19 17.52 6.76 -1.44
C TYR A 19 18.23 5.46 -1.84
N ASN A 20 18.57 4.62 -0.87
CA ASN A 20 19.25 3.34 -1.14
C ASN A 20 18.31 2.24 -1.69
N SER A 21 17.04 2.53 -1.83
CA SER A 21 15.97 1.59 -2.24
C SER A 21 15.35 1.95 -3.59
N ILE A 22 15.87 2.96 -4.29
CA ILE A 22 15.29 3.51 -5.54
C ILE A 22 15.04 2.39 -6.56
N ASP A 23 16.07 1.62 -6.89
CA ASP A 23 15.97 0.56 -7.92
C ASP A 23 14.99 -0.52 -7.50
N ASP A 24 15.01 -0.94 -6.23
CA ASP A 24 14.10 -1.96 -5.71
C ASP A 24 12.63 -1.51 -5.72
N VAL A 25 12.36 -0.24 -5.43
CA VAL A 25 11.02 0.35 -5.51
C VAL A 25 10.55 0.40 -6.96
N ILE A 26 11.36 0.95 -7.87
CA ILE A 26 11.00 1.08 -9.30
C ILE A 26 10.78 -0.30 -9.94
N GLU A 27 11.74 -1.21 -9.78
CA GLU A 27 11.66 -2.54 -10.39
C GLU A 27 10.54 -3.38 -9.78
N GLY A 28 10.34 -3.32 -8.45
CA GLY A 28 9.28 -4.03 -7.77
C GLY A 28 7.90 -3.55 -8.21
N PHE A 29 7.70 -2.23 -8.23
CA PHE A 29 6.45 -1.63 -8.73
C PHE A 29 6.19 -2.00 -10.18
N GLN A 30 7.19 -1.82 -11.05
CA GLN A 30 7.04 -2.12 -12.48
C GLN A 30 6.69 -3.60 -12.71
N LYS A 31 7.37 -4.51 -12.01
CA LYS A 31 7.10 -5.94 -12.10
C LYS A 31 5.65 -6.26 -11.70
N LEU A 32 5.17 -5.71 -10.58
CA LEU A 32 3.77 -5.88 -10.16
C LEU A 32 2.80 -5.39 -11.24
N ILE A 33 3.01 -4.19 -11.78
CA ILE A 33 2.16 -3.66 -12.85
C ILE A 33 2.18 -4.57 -14.08
N ASP A 34 3.35 -5.07 -14.49
CA ASP A 34 3.48 -5.95 -15.66
C ASP A 34 2.81 -7.32 -15.44
N GLU A 35 2.85 -7.89 -14.22
CA GLU A 35 2.14 -9.12 -13.90
C GLU A 35 0.62 -8.89 -13.85
N GLN A 36 0.16 -7.79 -13.27
CA GLN A 36 -1.27 -7.46 -13.26
C GLN A 36 -1.84 -7.16 -14.66
N ARG A 37 -1.02 -6.69 -15.60
CA ARG A 37 -1.39 -6.56 -17.03
C ARG A 37 -1.61 -7.92 -17.72
N LYS A 38 -0.85 -8.94 -17.33
CA LYS A 38 -0.95 -10.30 -17.91
C LYS A 38 -2.15 -11.07 -17.36
N GLU A 39 -2.65 -10.69 -16.17
CA GLU A 39 -3.78 -11.36 -15.53
C GLU A 39 -5.06 -11.13 -16.35
N LYS A 40 -5.70 -12.23 -16.78
CA LYS A 40 -6.86 -12.19 -17.66
C LYS A 40 -8.19 -12.15 -16.93
N ASN A 41 -8.19 -12.50 -15.64
CA ASN A 41 -9.40 -12.55 -14.83
C ASN A 41 -9.60 -11.23 -14.09
N GLY A 42 -10.79 -10.66 -14.22
CA GLY A 42 -11.13 -9.40 -13.59
C GLY A 42 -10.37 -8.20 -14.18
N GLU A 43 -10.68 -7.03 -13.67
CA GLU A 43 -10.06 -5.76 -14.04
C GLU A 43 -9.26 -5.21 -12.84
N CYS A 44 -8.24 -4.42 -13.12
CA CYS A 44 -7.44 -3.76 -12.09
C CYS A 44 -7.22 -2.30 -12.47
N ILE A 45 -7.44 -1.43 -11.49
CA ILE A 45 -7.15 0.00 -11.59
C ILE A 45 -6.20 0.39 -10.45
N ILE A 46 -5.32 1.33 -10.74
CA ILE A 46 -4.24 1.74 -9.85
C ILE A 46 -4.36 3.22 -9.52
N SER A 47 -4.19 3.56 -8.25
CA SER A 47 -3.92 4.92 -7.80
C SER A 47 -2.52 5.00 -7.22
N LEU A 48 -1.87 6.15 -7.35
CA LEU A 48 -0.53 6.38 -6.82
C LEU A 48 -0.46 7.74 -6.13
N TYR A 49 -0.12 7.69 -4.87
CA TYR A 49 0.28 8.83 -4.04
C TYR A 49 1.73 8.65 -3.61
N ARG A 50 2.49 9.73 -3.60
CA ARG A 50 3.84 9.77 -3.03
C ARG A 50 3.90 10.82 -1.94
N PHE A 51 4.65 10.56 -0.89
CA PHE A 51 4.85 11.52 0.19
C PHE A 51 6.32 11.68 0.54
N SER A 52 6.70 12.91 0.87
CA SER A 52 7.94 13.30 1.51
C SER A 52 7.65 14.43 2.50
N ASN A 53 8.07 15.66 2.28
CA ASN A 53 7.61 16.83 3.04
C ASN A 53 6.15 17.22 2.72
N THR A 54 5.68 16.80 1.57
CA THR A 54 4.33 17.05 1.05
C THR A 54 3.81 15.79 0.37
N VAL A 55 2.50 15.76 0.14
CA VAL A 55 1.84 14.68 -0.58
C VAL A 55 1.66 15.07 -2.04
N LYS A 56 1.92 14.14 -2.94
CA LYS A 56 1.68 14.25 -4.37
C LYS A 56 0.77 13.13 -4.84
N GLU A 57 -0.35 13.47 -5.44
CA GLU A 57 -1.16 12.57 -6.25
C GLU A 57 -0.54 12.47 -7.65
N ASP A 58 -0.19 11.29 -8.11
CA ASP A 58 0.25 11.08 -9.49
C ASP A 58 -0.96 10.73 -10.40
N TYR A 59 -1.85 9.87 -9.92
CA TYR A 59 -3.12 9.52 -10.59
C TYR A 59 -4.06 8.74 -9.68
N ILE A 60 -5.36 8.81 -9.96
CA ILE A 60 -6.43 8.04 -9.32
C ILE A 60 -7.13 7.15 -10.35
N GLY A 61 -7.35 5.87 -9.99
CA GLY A 61 -8.18 4.94 -10.74
C GLY A 61 -7.73 4.68 -12.18
N LYS A 62 -6.44 4.77 -12.47
CA LYS A 62 -5.90 4.53 -13.80
C LYS A 62 -5.96 3.03 -14.15
N PRO A 63 -6.52 2.62 -15.31
CA PRO A 63 -6.44 1.23 -15.77
C PRO A 63 -5.00 0.72 -15.75
N VAL A 64 -4.79 -0.52 -15.31
CA VAL A 64 -3.43 -1.07 -15.16
C VAL A 64 -2.62 -1.03 -16.44
N ASP A 65 -3.28 -1.17 -17.60
CA ASP A 65 -2.64 -1.09 -18.93
C ASP A 65 -2.09 0.30 -19.26
N GLU A 66 -2.65 1.35 -18.65
CA GLU A 66 -2.29 2.74 -18.86
C GLU A 66 -1.31 3.30 -17.82
N VAL A 67 -0.96 2.49 -16.80
CA VAL A 67 -0.05 2.94 -15.73
C VAL A 67 1.34 3.22 -16.31
N PRO A 68 1.87 4.45 -16.17
CA PRO A 68 3.20 4.77 -16.70
C PRO A 68 4.30 4.10 -15.85
N ARG A 69 5.51 4.06 -16.42
CA ARG A 69 6.68 3.66 -15.64
C ARG A 69 6.87 4.62 -14.46
N LEU A 70 7.14 4.05 -13.29
CA LEU A 70 7.37 4.84 -12.08
C LEU A 70 8.65 5.67 -12.23
N THR A 71 8.52 6.97 -12.00
CA THR A 71 9.66 7.87 -11.75
C THR A 71 9.74 8.09 -10.24
N TYR A 72 10.91 7.95 -9.64
CA TYR A 72 11.06 7.97 -8.19
C TYR A 72 12.36 8.68 -7.79
N SER A 73 12.24 9.74 -7.00
CA SER A 73 13.34 10.61 -6.62
C SER A 73 13.26 11.00 -5.14
N PRO A 74 13.72 10.13 -4.23
CA PRO A 74 13.63 10.34 -2.79
C PRO A 74 14.36 11.59 -2.31
N TRP A 75 13.67 12.39 -1.48
CA TRP A 75 14.22 13.55 -0.80
C TRP A 75 13.34 13.98 0.39
N GLY A 76 13.91 14.74 1.33
CA GLY A 76 13.15 15.38 2.42
C GLY A 76 12.78 14.46 3.57
N CYS A 77 11.73 14.84 4.29
CA CYS A 77 11.21 14.18 5.48
C CYS A 77 10.04 13.23 5.15
N THR A 78 9.40 12.66 6.19
CA THR A 78 8.40 11.59 6.06
C THR A 78 7.04 12.05 6.59
N ALA A 79 6.18 12.64 5.73
CA ALA A 79 4.82 13.04 6.07
C ALA A 79 3.81 11.91 5.79
N MET A 80 4.00 10.75 6.42
CA MET A 80 3.22 9.53 6.18
C MET A 80 1.74 9.70 6.53
N ASN A 81 1.43 10.32 7.68
CA ASN A 81 0.03 10.51 8.07
C ASN A 81 -0.70 11.41 7.07
N ASP A 82 -0.05 12.45 6.55
CA ASP A 82 -0.62 13.30 5.51
C ASP A 82 -0.82 12.51 4.22
N GLY A 83 0.13 11.65 3.84
CA GLY A 83 0.02 10.77 2.66
C GLY A 83 -1.17 9.82 2.75
N VAL A 84 -1.26 9.07 3.84
CA VAL A 84 -2.34 8.08 4.06
C VAL A 84 -3.70 8.78 4.22
N GLY A 85 -3.77 9.83 5.03
CA GLY A 85 -5.00 10.57 5.27
C GLY A 85 -5.56 11.22 4.00
N THR A 86 -4.68 11.81 3.18
CA THR A 86 -5.06 12.41 1.89
C THR A 86 -5.56 11.34 0.92
N ALA A 87 -4.83 10.24 0.76
CA ALA A 87 -5.24 9.15 -0.12
C ALA A 87 -6.62 8.58 0.27
N ILE A 88 -6.89 8.39 1.56
CA ILE A 88 -8.20 7.92 2.03
C ILE A 88 -9.31 8.91 1.67
N ASP A 89 -9.11 10.21 1.88
CA ASP A 89 -10.14 11.21 1.63
C ASP A 89 -10.42 11.38 0.13
N GLU A 90 -9.38 11.46 -0.68
CA GLU A 90 -9.52 11.69 -2.12
C GLU A 90 -10.08 10.45 -2.84
N ILE A 91 -9.63 9.25 -2.49
CA ILE A 91 -10.19 8.01 -3.03
C ILE A 91 -11.62 7.82 -2.55
N GLY A 92 -11.91 8.10 -1.27
CA GLY A 92 -13.27 8.02 -0.75
C GLY A 92 -14.21 8.97 -1.49
N LYS A 93 -13.76 10.20 -1.76
CA LYS A 93 -14.52 11.17 -2.56
C LYS A 93 -14.70 10.67 -4.00
N TRP A 94 -13.61 10.27 -4.67
CA TRP A 94 -13.65 9.76 -6.05
C TRP A 94 -14.63 8.58 -6.19
N LEU A 95 -14.61 7.61 -5.26
CA LEU A 95 -15.54 6.50 -5.26
C LEU A 95 -16.98 6.94 -4.98
N SER A 96 -17.20 7.95 -4.13
CA SER A 96 -18.54 8.47 -3.85
C SER A 96 -19.17 9.19 -5.04
N ASP A 97 -18.32 9.81 -5.87
CA ASP A 97 -18.75 10.54 -7.08
C ASP A 97 -19.03 9.59 -8.27
N MET A 98 -18.65 8.30 -8.17
CA MET A 98 -18.94 7.28 -9.18
C MET A 98 -20.34 6.69 -9.00
N ASP A 99 -20.95 6.24 -10.10
CA ASP A 99 -22.13 5.37 -10.02
C ASP A 99 -21.80 4.07 -9.28
N GLU A 100 -22.70 3.60 -8.44
CA GLU A 100 -22.46 2.40 -7.63
C GLU A 100 -22.11 1.16 -8.47
N SER A 101 -22.73 1.03 -9.65
CA SER A 101 -22.49 -0.07 -10.59
C SER A 101 -21.04 -0.11 -11.11
N GLU A 102 -20.38 1.04 -11.18
CA GLU A 102 -19.00 1.17 -11.70
C GLU A 102 -17.93 1.11 -10.60
N ARG A 103 -18.33 1.22 -9.32
CA ARG A 103 -17.38 1.17 -8.21
C ARG A 103 -16.69 -0.18 -8.11
N PRO A 104 -15.37 -0.21 -7.86
CA PRO A 104 -14.66 -1.45 -7.58
C PRO A 104 -15.26 -2.15 -6.35
N SER A 105 -15.38 -3.48 -6.44
CA SER A 105 -15.86 -4.29 -5.32
C SER A 105 -14.82 -4.49 -4.23
N LYS A 106 -13.54 -4.30 -4.57
CA LYS A 106 -12.39 -4.42 -3.68
C LYS A 106 -11.50 -3.20 -3.78
N ASN A 107 -11.19 -2.62 -2.61
CA ASN A 107 -10.26 -1.49 -2.50
C ASN A 107 -9.14 -1.87 -1.55
N MET A 108 -7.90 -1.74 -2.01
CA MET A 108 -6.70 -2.01 -1.23
C MET A 108 -5.81 -0.78 -1.21
N ILE A 109 -5.41 -0.35 -0.01
CA ILE A 109 -4.43 0.70 0.20
C ILE A 109 -3.13 0.05 0.68
N VAL A 110 -2.06 0.23 -0.09
CA VAL A 110 -0.73 -0.28 0.22
C VAL A 110 0.16 0.89 0.63
N ILE A 111 0.58 0.90 1.88
CA ILE A 111 1.51 1.89 2.45
C ILE A 111 2.88 1.26 2.45
N MET A 112 3.85 1.92 1.80
CA MET A 112 5.25 1.45 1.76
C MET A 112 6.18 2.55 2.22
N THR A 113 6.96 2.28 3.27
CA THR A 113 7.87 3.24 3.89
C THR A 113 9.06 2.54 4.54
N ASP A 114 10.20 3.23 4.65
CA ASP A 114 11.36 2.85 5.45
C ASP A 114 11.66 3.86 6.56
N GLY A 115 10.79 4.86 6.71
CA GLY A 115 10.96 5.99 7.62
C GLY A 115 9.85 6.14 8.64
N GLN A 116 10.19 6.82 9.72
CA GLN A 116 9.22 7.19 10.76
C GLN A 116 8.51 8.48 10.40
N GLU A 117 7.21 8.55 10.72
CA GLU A 117 6.43 9.78 10.65
C GLU A 117 7.13 10.94 11.40
N ASN A 118 7.44 12.02 10.70
CA ASN A 118 8.14 13.17 11.30
C ASN A 118 7.80 14.54 10.68
N ALA A 119 6.89 14.60 9.69
CA ALA A 119 6.66 15.83 8.94
C ALA A 119 5.20 16.16 8.63
N SER A 120 4.25 15.30 9.01
CA SER A 120 2.82 15.54 8.78
C SER A 120 2.32 16.78 9.53
N LYS A 121 1.45 17.54 8.86
CA LYS A 121 0.87 18.80 9.37
C LYS A 121 -0.66 18.79 9.36
N LYS A 122 -1.27 17.99 8.49
CA LYS A 122 -2.72 17.95 8.27
C LYS A 122 -3.39 16.86 9.09
N TYR A 123 -2.75 15.72 9.24
CA TYR A 123 -3.30 14.56 9.95
C TYR A 123 -2.34 14.06 11.03
N ASP A 124 -2.88 13.77 12.22
CA ASP A 124 -2.20 13.00 13.23
C ASP A 124 -2.55 11.50 13.16
N PHE A 125 -1.84 10.67 13.92
CA PHE A 125 -2.07 9.22 13.95
C PHE A 125 -3.50 8.84 14.36
N ASP A 126 -4.12 9.57 15.29
CA ASP A 126 -5.45 9.24 15.79
C ASP A 126 -6.53 9.52 14.74
N VAL A 127 -6.37 10.58 13.99
CA VAL A 127 -7.26 10.92 12.87
C VAL A 127 -7.12 9.87 11.77
N VAL A 128 -5.91 9.53 11.34
CA VAL A 128 -5.68 8.51 10.30
C VAL A 128 -6.19 7.15 10.75
N LYS A 129 -5.92 6.75 11.99
CA LYS A 129 -6.43 5.49 12.57
C LYS A 129 -7.96 5.40 12.52
N LYS A 130 -8.66 6.49 12.87
CA LYS A 130 -10.13 6.53 12.78
C LYS A 130 -10.62 6.40 11.35
N LYS A 131 -9.94 7.04 10.39
CA LYS A 131 -10.26 6.92 8.97
C LYS A 131 -10.06 5.48 8.46
N ILE A 132 -8.92 4.86 8.76
CA ILE A 132 -8.64 3.46 8.41
C ILE A 132 -9.74 2.56 8.96
N LYS A 133 -10.00 2.62 10.27
CA LYS A 133 -11.04 1.82 10.92
C LYS A 133 -12.41 2.02 10.26
N HIS A 134 -12.79 3.25 9.95
CA HIS A 134 -14.05 3.55 9.27
C HIS A 134 -14.14 2.88 7.90
N GLN A 135 -13.07 2.96 7.09
CA GLN A 135 -13.05 2.36 5.76
C GLN A 135 -13.07 0.81 5.82
N GLU A 136 -12.35 0.22 6.78
CA GLU A 136 -12.38 -1.24 7.00
C GLU A 136 -13.76 -1.72 7.40
N GLU A 137 -14.35 -1.11 8.42
CA GLU A 137 -15.63 -1.55 9.01
C GLU A 137 -16.85 -1.25 8.13
N LYS A 138 -16.86 -0.11 7.45
CA LYS A 138 -18.02 0.36 6.69
C LYS A 138 -18.00 -0.05 5.22
N TYR A 139 -16.82 -0.10 4.62
CA TYR A 139 -16.64 -0.28 3.18
C TYR A 139 -15.75 -1.46 2.81
N SER A 140 -15.29 -2.24 3.79
CA SER A 140 -14.45 -3.42 3.60
C SER A 140 -13.17 -3.14 2.81
N TRP A 141 -12.58 -1.94 3.01
CA TRP A 141 -11.28 -1.65 2.45
C TRP A 141 -10.20 -2.47 3.16
N THR A 142 -9.18 -2.85 2.41
CA THR A 142 -8.01 -3.55 2.95
C THR A 142 -6.84 -2.58 3.05
N PHE A 143 -6.21 -2.52 4.22
CA PHE A 143 -4.99 -1.73 4.42
C PHE A 143 -3.81 -2.67 4.66
N VAL A 144 -2.73 -2.46 3.89
CA VAL A 144 -1.50 -3.24 3.97
C VAL A 144 -0.34 -2.28 4.25
N TYR A 145 0.45 -2.57 5.27
CA TYR A 145 1.62 -1.79 5.63
C TYR A 145 2.90 -2.59 5.39
N MET A 146 3.79 -2.05 4.58
CA MET A 146 5.06 -2.65 4.21
C MET A 146 6.20 -1.77 4.72
N GLY A 147 6.80 -2.18 5.82
CA GLY A 147 7.95 -1.53 6.41
C GLY A 147 9.27 -2.20 6.05
N THR A 148 10.37 -1.51 6.27
CA THR A 148 11.71 -2.05 6.06
C THR A 148 12.44 -2.38 7.37
N ASN A 149 11.94 -1.88 8.50
CA ASN A 149 12.50 -2.12 9.82
C ASN A 149 11.41 -2.28 10.90
N LEU A 150 11.78 -2.76 12.09
CA LEU A 150 10.81 -3.00 13.16
C LEU A 150 10.18 -1.73 13.75
N GLN A 151 10.83 -0.58 13.60
CA GLN A 151 10.25 0.69 14.05
C GLN A 151 8.99 1.02 13.22
N ASP A 152 8.99 0.67 11.94
CA ASP A 152 7.85 0.87 11.03
C ASP A 152 6.62 0.08 11.51
N LEU A 153 6.82 -1.10 12.16
CA LEU A 153 5.71 -1.83 12.79
C LEU A 153 5.04 -1.07 13.93
N ARG A 154 5.73 -0.19 14.63
CA ARG A 154 5.12 0.66 15.66
C ARG A 154 4.13 1.63 15.04
N ASP A 155 4.48 2.23 13.92
CA ASP A 155 3.61 3.14 13.21
C ASP A 155 2.40 2.40 12.61
N ALA A 156 2.60 1.22 12.03
CA ALA A 156 1.50 0.35 11.61
C ALA A 156 0.55 -0.02 12.77
N ASN A 157 1.11 -0.31 13.96
CA ASN A 157 0.31 -0.58 15.17
C ASN A 157 -0.46 0.67 15.62
N ARG A 158 0.17 1.84 15.61
CA ARG A 158 -0.48 3.11 15.96
C ARG A 158 -1.65 3.41 15.02
N LEU A 159 -1.49 3.13 13.74
CA LEU A 159 -2.54 3.25 12.73
C LEU A 159 -3.62 2.14 12.84
N GLY A 160 -3.37 1.08 13.61
CA GLY A 160 -4.29 -0.04 13.78
C GLY A 160 -4.32 -1.02 12.61
N ILE A 161 -3.36 -0.95 11.68
CA ILE A 161 -3.29 -1.81 10.50
C ILE A 161 -2.87 -3.21 10.91
N LYS A 162 -3.69 -4.21 10.55
CA LYS A 162 -3.47 -5.62 10.91
C LYS A 162 -2.59 -6.35 9.90
N MET A 163 -2.74 -6.05 8.61
CA MET A 163 -1.91 -6.61 7.54
C MET A 163 -0.63 -5.79 7.40
N ARG A 164 0.45 -6.26 8.01
CA ARG A 164 1.73 -5.57 8.04
C ARG A 164 2.90 -6.52 7.96
N SER A 165 3.97 -6.09 7.31
CA SER A 165 5.22 -6.83 7.20
C SER A 165 6.42 -5.92 7.40
N VAL A 166 7.52 -6.53 7.82
CA VAL A 166 8.86 -5.96 7.72
C VAL A 166 9.73 -6.94 6.96
N SER A 167 10.32 -6.50 5.89
CA SER A 167 11.15 -7.35 5.03
C SER A 167 12.62 -6.92 4.97
N GLY A 168 13.00 -5.86 5.66
CA GLY A 168 14.30 -5.20 5.50
C GLY A 168 14.41 -4.45 4.16
N SER A 169 15.28 -3.47 4.09
CA SER A 169 15.47 -2.65 2.87
C SER A 169 15.92 -3.48 1.66
N ARG A 170 16.53 -4.64 1.87
CA ARG A 170 16.97 -5.55 0.81
C ARG A 170 15.85 -6.41 0.19
N ASN A 171 14.65 -6.40 0.76
CA ASN A 171 13.54 -7.25 0.34
C ASN A 171 12.29 -6.48 -0.12
N ILE A 172 12.44 -5.22 -0.47
CA ILE A 172 11.31 -4.38 -0.97
C ILE A 172 10.61 -5.07 -2.16
N LYS A 173 11.37 -5.72 -3.05
CA LYS A 173 10.81 -6.50 -4.17
C LYS A 173 9.89 -7.64 -3.71
N ALA A 174 10.19 -8.27 -2.57
CA ALA A 174 9.32 -9.31 -2.00
C ALA A 174 7.96 -8.74 -1.57
N ASN A 175 7.93 -7.52 -1.01
CA ASN A 175 6.69 -6.83 -0.66
C ASN A 175 5.77 -6.66 -1.88
N TYR A 176 6.31 -6.22 -3.01
CA TYR A 176 5.54 -6.12 -4.25
C TYR A 176 5.02 -7.48 -4.74
N SER A 177 5.83 -8.55 -4.61
CA SER A 177 5.42 -9.90 -4.98
C SER A 177 4.25 -10.42 -4.13
N TYR A 178 4.20 -10.07 -2.84
CA TYR A 178 3.06 -10.42 -1.97
C TYR A 178 1.79 -9.69 -2.39
N ILE A 179 1.91 -8.40 -2.72
CA ILE A 179 0.77 -7.61 -3.21
C ILE A 179 0.27 -8.17 -4.56
N ASP A 180 1.18 -8.53 -5.46
CA ASP A 180 0.85 -9.15 -6.74
C ASP A 180 0.10 -10.46 -6.56
N THR A 181 0.62 -11.37 -5.73
CA THR A 181 -0.03 -12.64 -5.43
C THR A 181 -1.43 -12.43 -4.83
N TYR A 182 -1.57 -11.49 -3.92
CA TYR A 182 -2.84 -11.17 -3.30
C TYR A 182 -3.83 -10.55 -4.29
N ALA A 183 -3.38 -9.61 -5.10
CA ALA A 183 -4.20 -8.97 -6.14
C ALA A 183 -4.72 -10.01 -7.15
N THR A 184 -3.85 -10.91 -7.60
CA THR A 184 -4.22 -12.02 -8.48
C THR A 184 -5.25 -12.94 -7.83
N ALA A 185 -5.07 -13.29 -6.55
CA ALA A 185 -6.04 -14.12 -5.81
C ALA A 185 -7.41 -13.44 -5.70
N LEU A 186 -7.45 -12.12 -5.43
CA LEU A 186 -8.70 -11.35 -5.39
C LEU A 186 -9.39 -11.28 -6.75
N ARG A 187 -8.66 -11.05 -7.83
CA ARG A 187 -9.20 -11.02 -9.20
C ARG A 187 -9.77 -12.37 -9.61
N ASN A 188 -9.17 -13.46 -9.14
CA ASN A 188 -9.63 -14.83 -9.35
C ASN A 188 -10.77 -15.27 -8.39
N GLY A 189 -11.29 -14.37 -7.55
CA GLY A 189 -12.39 -14.66 -6.63
C GLY A 189 -12.03 -15.60 -5.47
N THR A 190 -10.75 -15.66 -5.09
CA THR A 190 -10.29 -16.52 -3.99
C THR A 190 -10.75 -15.96 -2.65
N THR A 191 -11.63 -16.69 -1.95
CA THR A 191 -12.21 -16.26 -0.66
C THR A 191 -11.23 -16.27 0.52
N ALA A 192 -10.11 -16.98 0.41
CA ALA A 192 -9.07 -17.07 1.44
C ALA A 192 -7.89 -16.11 1.21
N ALA A 193 -7.99 -15.18 0.23
CA ALA A 193 -6.88 -14.29 -0.12
C ALA A 193 -6.34 -13.49 1.10
N ASP A 194 -7.24 -12.91 1.92
CA ASP A 194 -6.86 -12.14 3.11
C ASP A 194 -6.07 -12.99 4.13
N ALA A 195 -6.48 -14.24 4.35
CA ALA A 195 -5.81 -15.14 5.27
C ALA A 195 -4.41 -15.54 4.74
N LEU A 196 -4.30 -15.76 3.44
CA LEU A 196 -3.03 -16.10 2.79
C LEU A 196 -2.03 -14.93 2.91
N LEU A 197 -2.45 -13.72 2.55
CA LEU A 197 -1.61 -12.52 2.68
C LEU A 197 -1.18 -12.32 4.13
N ALA A 198 -2.11 -12.35 5.08
CA ALA A 198 -1.81 -12.14 6.50
C ALA A 198 -0.81 -13.19 7.04
N ARG A 199 -0.85 -14.43 6.55
CA ARG A 199 0.11 -15.48 6.88
C ARG A 199 1.50 -15.16 6.33
N GLN A 200 1.61 -14.83 5.03
CA GLN A 200 2.87 -14.50 4.39
C GLN A 200 3.57 -13.31 5.07
N LEU A 201 2.82 -12.25 5.36
CA LEU A 201 3.35 -11.06 6.03
C LEU A 201 3.90 -11.36 7.44
N ARG A 202 3.24 -12.26 8.19
CA ARG A 202 3.73 -12.69 9.51
C ARG A 202 5.00 -13.53 9.41
N GLU A 203 5.04 -14.47 8.47
CA GLU A 203 6.21 -15.35 8.25
C GLU A 203 7.45 -14.51 7.88
N ASP A 204 7.29 -13.48 7.06
CA ASP A 204 8.36 -12.56 6.67
C ASP A 204 8.89 -11.74 7.86
N THR A 205 7.97 -11.17 8.63
CA THR A 205 8.33 -10.42 9.84
C THR A 205 9.11 -11.30 10.83
N THR A 206 8.66 -12.55 11.04
CA THR A 206 9.35 -13.50 11.91
C THR A 206 10.74 -13.85 11.40
N ARG A 207 10.88 -14.06 10.08
CA ARG A 207 12.18 -14.32 9.45
C ARG A 207 13.14 -13.15 9.66
N TYR A 208 12.67 -11.92 9.41
CA TYR A 208 13.47 -10.71 9.63
C TYR A 208 13.97 -10.59 11.09
N GLN A 209 13.10 -10.90 12.06
CA GLN A 209 13.46 -10.89 13.49
C GLN A 209 14.55 -11.91 13.80
N VAL A 210 14.42 -13.14 13.31
CA VAL A 210 15.41 -14.22 13.51
C VAL A 210 16.75 -13.85 12.88
N GLU A 211 16.76 -13.37 11.63
CA GLU A 211 17.98 -13.00 10.91
C GLU A 211 18.73 -11.83 11.56
N ASN A 212 18.05 -10.96 12.27
CA ASN A 212 18.64 -9.80 12.94
C ASN A 212 18.79 -9.97 14.46
N ASN A 213 18.57 -11.19 15.01
CA ASN A 213 18.65 -11.50 16.44
C ASN A 213 17.78 -10.59 17.34
N ILE A 214 16.57 -10.26 16.90
CA ILE A 214 15.68 -9.35 17.60
C ILE A 214 14.60 -10.16 18.33
N THR A 215 14.56 -10.02 19.67
CA THR A 215 13.48 -10.54 20.51
C THR A 215 12.49 -9.41 20.80
N LEU A 216 11.20 -9.65 20.59
CA LEU A 216 10.11 -8.71 20.96
C LEU A 216 9.73 -8.90 22.41
#